data_e3f1625bd9f7fe471a7a748e37a33b64
#
_entry.id   e3f1625bd9f7fe471a7a748e37a33b64
#
_cell.length_a   1.000
_cell.length_b   1.000
_cell.length_c   1.000
_cell.angle_alpha   90.00
_cell.angle_beta   90.00
_cell.angle_gamma   90.00
#
_symmetry.space_group_name_H-M   'P 1'
#
loop_
_entity.id
_entity.type
_entity.pdbx_description
1 polymer ?
#
loop_
_entity_poly.entity_id
_entity_poly.type
_entity_poly.pdbx_seq_one_letter_code
_entity_poly.pdbx_strand_id
1 'polypeptide(L)'
;MFKKYRVLKWTLVTIGSLILILFLFGVWFMSLIPDKDLTLEATLIKDLPYLSENVQPPRGKILAVVTSTDIMGSSDKSTGYELTELSRAYYVFKANGFEVDVASPLGGKAPVVIDGDDMGPFDYAFLNDPEAQSKVSNTISINSVIADDYEAIFFVGGKGAMFDFPDNKDIQAILSNYQKANKVIGAVCHGPAALVNVTLDNGRPLLENRKVSGFTNKEELLLISDAELIFPFLLQDKITAQGARFNEGAMYLEKVSYDKNLVTGQNPWSTWTVAETMIKQLGHTPKYREITDEENAVSVLAIYETQGFQKAKEMIKSMSMEEKKPVKRVLIASHSIVGVMRGETRRFIDMVRLTSFAKKCASK
;
A
#
# COMPACT_ATOMS: atom_id res chain seq x y z
N MET A 1 -51.32 -33.33 9.31
CA MET A 1 -50.90 -32.76 8.00
C MET A 1 -50.92 -31.22 8.03
N PHE A 2 -51.95 -30.53 8.41
CA PHE A 2 -52.07 -29.05 8.42
C PHE A 2 -51.05 -28.26 9.27
N LYS A 3 -50.59 -28.80 10.40
CA LYS A 3 -49.57 -28.14 11.27
C LYS A 3 -48.22 -28.03 10.59
N LYS A 4 -47.82 -29.04 9.81
CA LYS A 4 -46.53 -29.09 9.03
C LYS A 4 -46.49 -28.03 7.93
N TYR A 5 -47.61 -27.85 7.20
CA TYR A 5 -47.73 -26.81 6.17
C TYR A 5 -47.69 -25.40 6.73
N ARG A 6 -48.23 -25.18 7.94
CA ARG A 6 -48.22 -23.88 8.58
C ARG A 6 -46.80 -23.49 9.05
N VAL A 7 -46.04 -24.44 9.59
CA VAL A 7 -44.62 -24.21 9.98
C VAL A 7 -43.79 -23.92 8.72
N LEU A 8 -43.90 -24.73 7.67
CA LEU A 8 -43.19 -24.52 6.41
C LEU A 8 -43.48 -23.15 5.81
N LYS A 9 -44.76 -22.71 5.78
CA LYS A 9 -45.14 -21.39 5.26
C LYS A 9 -44.47 -20.27 6.06
N TRP A 10 -44.48 -20.32 7.39
CA TRP A 10 -43.85 -19.29 8.21
C TRP A 10 -42.32 -19.31 8.10
N THR A 11 -41.70 -20.48 7.96
CA THR A 11 -40.25 -20.59 7.71
C THR A 11 -39.88 -19.92 6.37
N LEU A 12 -40.63 -20.19 5.30
CA LEU A 12 -40.40 -19.56 4.00
C LEU A 12 -40.61 -18.04 4.02
N VAL A 13 -41.66 -17.57 4.73
CA VAL A 13 -41.88 -16.12 4.91
C VAL A 13 -40.73 -15.48 5.68
N THR A 14 -40.25 -16.12 6.75
CA THR A 14 -39.12 -15.58 7.54
C THR A 14 -37.83 -15.52 6.70
N ILE A 15 -37.51 -16.60 5.97
CA ILE A 15 -36.35 -16.64 5.08
C ILE A 15 -36.46 -15.56 3.99
N GLY A 16 -37.63 -15.45 3.33
CA GLY A 16 -37.86 -14.44 2.30
C GLY A 16 -37.75 -13.01 2.85
N SER A 17 -38.26 -12.77 4.07
CA SER A 17 -38.12 -11.47 4.74
C SER A 17 -36.65 -11.15 5.07
N LEU A 18 -35.88 -12.12 5.55
CA LEU A 18 -34.45 -11.94 5.84
C LEU A 18 -33.66 -11.62 4.56
N ILE A 19 -33.92 -12.35 3.49
CA ILE A 19 -33.26 -12.08 2.17
C ILE A 19 -33.60 -10.67 1.68
N LEU A 20 -34.87 -10.25 1.79
CA LEU A 20 -35.29 -8.91 1.40
C LEU A 20 -34.61 -7.83 2.27
N ILE A 21 -34.52 -8.01 3.57
CA ILE A 21 -33.85 -7.08 4.48
C ILE A 21 -32.37 -6.97 4.11
N LEU A 22 -31.68 -8.09 3.88
CA LEU A 22 -30.27 -8.11 3.46
C LEU A 22 -30.08 -7.42 2.11
N PHE A 23 -30.96 -7.65 1.16
CA PHE A 23 -30.93 -6.98 -0.14
C PHE A 23 -31.09 -5.46 -0.01
N LEU A 24 -32.10 -5.01 0.72
CA LEU A 24 -32.35 -3.59 0.97
C LEU A 24 -31.19 -2.94 1.72
N PHE A 25 -30.62 -3.63 2.70
CA PHE A 25 -29.40 -3.18 3.37
C PHE A 25 -28.22 -3.04 2.40
N GLY A 26 -28.01 -4.03 1.52
CA GLY A 26 -26.95 -3.99 0.52
C GLY A 26 -27.10 -2.80 -0.43
N VAL A 27 -28.31 -2.57 -0.97
CA VAL A 27 -28.62 -1.42 -1.83
C VAL A 27 -28.35 -0.09 -1.08
N TRP A 28 -28.84 0.00 0.16
CA TRP A 28 -28.58 1.19 1.00
C TRP A 28 -27.09 1.37 1.26
N PHE A 29 -26.36 0.31 1.62
CA PHE A 29 -24.92 0.38 1.91
C PHE A 29 -24.13 0.82 0.67
N MET A 30 -24.41 0.25 -0.51
CA MET A 30 -23.80 0.68 -1.76
C MET A 30 -24.06 2.15 -2.06
N SER A 31 -25.24 2.67 -1.70
CA SER A 31 -25.53 4.10 -1.85
C SER A 31 -24.64 5.01 -0.98
N LEU A 32 -23.95 4.50 0.04
CA LEU A 32 -23.02 5.28 0.87
C LEU A 32 -21.68 5.54 0.15
N ILE A 33 -21.32 4.66 -0.77
CA ILE A 33 -20.10 4.72 -1.56
C ILE A 33 -20.35 5.66 -2.74
N PRO A 34 -19.44 6.60 -3.05
CA PRO A 34 -19.58 7.42 -4.25
C PRO A 34 -19.37 6.56 -5.50
N ASP A 35 -19.99 6.98 -6.60
CA ASP A 35 -19.63 6.41 -7.90
C ASP A 35 -18.16 6.71 -8.21
N LYS A 36 -17.53 5.81 -8.97
CA LYS A 36 -16.15 6.00 -9.44
C LYS A 36 -16.08 7.23 -10.33
N ASP A 37 -15.18 8.14 -10.00
CA ASP A 37 -14.90 9.29 -10.83
C ASP A 37 -14.05 8.89 -12.05
N LEU A 38 -14.71 8.63 -13.16
CA LEU A 38 -14.06 8.24 -14.41
C LEU A 38 -13.21 9.36 -15.02
N THR A 39 -13.37 10.62 -14.58
CA THR A 39 -12.54 11.73 -15.08
C THR A 39 -11.09 11.60 -14.63
N LEU A 40 -10.85 10.91 -13.52
CA LEU A 40 -9.50 10.63 -13.02
C LEU A 40 -8.67 9.77 -14.00
N GLU A 41 -9.30 8.94 -14.80
CA GLU A 41 -8.61 8.07 -15.77
C GLU A 41 -7.84 8.87 -16.85
N ALA A 42 -8.23 10.13 -17.08
CA ALA A 42 -7.58 11.03 -18.01
C ALA A 42 -6.53 11.96 -17.37
N THR A 43 -6.24 11.80 -16.07
CA THR A 43 -5.29 12.67 -15.35
C THR A 43 -3.90 12.59 -15.97
N LEU A 44 -3.28 13.74 -16.21
CA LEU A 44 -1.93 13.90 -16.72
C LEU A 44 -1.03 14.59 -15.68
N ILE A 45 0.29 14.53 -15.85
CA ILE A 45 1.26 15.21 -14.96
C ILE A 45 0.96 16.70 -14.81
N LYS A 46 0.59 17.38 -15.91
CA LYS A 46 0.26 18.81 -15.92
C LYS A 46 -0.94 19.18 -15.03
N ASP A 47 -1.81 18.20 -14.75
CA ASP A 47 -3.01 18.40 -13.92
C ASP A 47 -2.68 18.24 -12.41
N LEU A 48 -1.42 17.92 -12.09
CA LEU A 48 -0.92 17.76 -10.73
C LEU A 48 0.05 18.89 -10.36
N PRO A 49 -0.41 19.95 -9.64
CA PRO A 49 0.43 21.08 -9.24
C PRO A 49 1.69 20.66 -8.49
N TYR A 50 1.60 19.58 -7.71
CA TYR A 50 2.76 19.00 -7.01
C TYR A 50 3.91 18.63 -7.94
N LEU A 51 3.63 18.23 -9.18
CA LEU A 51 4.63 17.82 -10.17
C LEU A 51 4.98 18.94 -11.14
N SER A 52 4.00 19.77 -11.52
CA SER A 52 4.13 20.77 -12.58
C SER A 52 4.63 22.13 -12.09
N GLU A 53 4.44 22.46 -10.81
CA GLU A 53 4.83 23.73 -10.24
C GLU A 53 6.06 23.60 -9.31
N ASN A 54 6.81 24.71 -9.14
CA ASN A 54 7.95 24.77 -8.20
C ASN A 54 8.92 23.57 -8.34
N VAL A 55 9.34 23.29 -9.58
CA VAL A 55 10.24 22.18 -9.92
C VAL A 55 11.54 22.32 -9.14
N GLN A 56 11.93 21.26 -8.42
CA GLN A 56 13.16 21.26 -7.64
C GLN A 56 14.39 21.06 -8.55
N PRO A 57 15.55 21.64 -8.20
CA PRO A 57 16.78 21.40 -8.94
C PRO A 57 17.16 19.91 -8.90
N PRO A 58 17.90 19.41 -9.92
CA PRO A 58 18.37 18.03 -9.95
C PRO A 58 19.20 17.66 -8.71
N ARG A 59 18.94 16.49 -8.11
CA ARG A 59 19.57 16.00 -6.87
C ARG A 59 20.16 14.59 -6.99
N GLY A 60 20.34 14.10 -8.23
CA GLY A 60 20.82 12.74 -8.49
C GLY A 60 19.69 11.77 -8.84
N LYS A 61 19.96 10.49 -8.64
CA LYS A 61 19.05 9.41 -9.05
C LYS A 61 18.62 8.54 -7.87
N ILE A 62 17.40 8.03 -7.96
CA ILE A 62 16.88 6.98 -7.05
C ILE A 62 16.52 5.76 -7.92
N LEU A 63 16.93 4.58 -7.48
CA LEU A 63 16.57 3.32 -8.11
C LEU A 63 15.31 2.75 -7.47
N ALA A 64 14.21 2.64 -8.21
CA ALA A 64 13.05 1.86 -7.80
C ALA A 64 13.19 0.44 -8.34
N VAL A 65 13.03 -0.56 -7.47
CA VAL A 65 13.13 -1.98 -7.84
C VAL A 65 11.75 -2.62 -7.76
N VAL A 66 11.30 -3.20 -8.86
CA VAL A 66 10.04 -3.93 -8.99
C VAL A 66 10.29 -5.41 -9.27
N THR A 67 9.32 -6.28 -8.99
CA THR A 67 9.44 -7.71 -9.29
C THR A 67 9.39 -8.00 -10.80
N SER A 68 10.01 -9.10 -11.21
CA SER A 68 9.83 -9.72 -12.53
C SER A 68 8.85 -10.89 -12.49
N THR A 69 8.35 -11.28 -11.32
CA THR A 69 7.47 -12.43 -11.12
C THR A 69 6.02 -12.08 -11.46
N ASP A 70 5.40 -12.81 -12.36
CA ASP A 70 4.04 -12.59 -12.86
C ASP A 70 3.02 -13.63 -12.36
N ILE A 71 3.48 -14.73 -11.78
CA ILE A 71 2.64 -15.81 -11.20
C ILE A 71 3.09 -16.09 -9.76
N MET A 72 2.13 -16.22 -8.83
CA MET A 72 2.41 -16.53 -7.43
C MET A 72 2.75 -18.01 -7.22
N GLY A 73 4.02 -18.33 -7.24
CA GLY A 73 4.54 -19.68 -6.94
C GLY A 73 3.86 -20.77 -7.78
N SER A 74 3.33 -21.79 -7.11
CA SER A 74 2.59 -22.90 -7.75
C SER A 74 1.09 -22.60 -7.93
N SER A 75 0.61 -21.43 -7.55
CA SER A 75 -0.78 -21.04 -7.74
C SER A 75 -0.94 -20.41 -9.13
N ASP A 76 -1.97 -20.72 -9.89
CA ASP A 76 -2.21 -20.10 -11.20
C ASP A 76 -2.64 -18.62 -11.11
N LYS A 77 -2.40 -17.95 -9.97
CA LYS A 77 -2.81 -16.56 -9.73
C LYS A 77 -1.73 -15.60 -10.23
N SER A 78 -2.15 -14.64 -11.07
CA SER A 78 -1.26 -13.57 -11.52
C SER A 78 -0.82 -12.68 -10.38
N THR A 79 0.38 -12.12 -10.51
CA THR A 79 0.97 -11.15 -9.58
C THR A 79 1.86 -10.14 -10.32
N GLY A 80 2.52 -9.29 -9.59
CA GLY A 80 3.41 -8.25 -10.12
C GLY A 80 3.77 -7.27 -8.99
N TYR A 81 4.31 -6.11 -9.38
CA TYR A 81 4.46 -5.00 -8.46
C TYR A 81 3.12 -4.27 -8.26
N GLU A 82 2.93 -3.67 -7.09
CA GLU A 82 1.73 -2.87 -6.80
C GLU A 82 1.86 -1.48 -7.41
N LEU A 83 0.90 -1.11 -8.30
CA LEU A 83 0.96 0.14 -9.03
C LEU A 83 1.06 1.36 -8.12
N THR A 84 0.19 1.43 -7.09
CA THR A 84 0.09 2.59 -6.20
C THR A 84 1.36 2.80 -5.37
N GLU A 85 2.11 1.74 -5.12
CA GLU A 85 3.38 1.81 -4.39
C GLU A 85 4.52 2.35 -5.25
N LEU A 86 4.54 2.01 -6.53
CA LEU A 86 5.52 2.59 -7.45
C LEU A 86 5.15 4.02 -7.82
N SER A 87 3.93 4.27 -8.30
CA SER A 87 3.51 5.56 -8.84
C SER A 87 3.66 6.71 -7.83
N ARG A 88 3.23 6.47 -6.59
CA ARG A 88 3.28 7.46 -5.50
C ARG A 88 4.71 7.78 -5.11
N ALA A 89 5.55 6.76 -4.88
CA ALA A 89 6.96 6.95 -4.55
C ALA A 89 7.71 7.61 -5.72
N TYR A 90 7.50 7.15 -6.95
CA TYR A 90 8.08 7.71 -8.17
C TYR A 90 7.86 9.22 -8.27
N TYR A 91 6.62 9.67 -8.07
CA TYR A 91 6.31 11.08 -8.16
C TYR A 91 6.76 11.89 -6.94
N VAL A 92 6.82 11.31 -5.75
CA VAL A 92 7.46 11.99 -4.61
C VAL A 92 8.94 12.23 -4.91
N PHE A 93 9.66 11.26 -5.45
CA PHE A 93 11.06 11.41 -5.80
C PHE A 93 11.26 12.43 -6.92
N LYS A 94 10.49 12.35 -8.01
CA LYS A 94 10.54 13.33 -9.12
C LYS A 94 10.24 14.76 -8.66
N ALA A 95 9.19 14.96 -7.88
CA ALA A 95 8.82 16.28 -7.35
C ALA A 95 9.91 16.90 -6.46
N ASN A 96 10.75 16.05 -5.85
CA ASN A 96 11.88 16.46 -5.03
C ASN A 96 13.22 16.54 -5.78
N GLY A 97 13.20 16.50 -7.10
CA GLY A 97 14.39 16.74 -7.95
C GLY A 97 15.23 15.50 -8.24
N PHE A 98 14.77 14.31 -7.92
CA PHE A 98 15.47 13.07 -8.26
C PHE A 98 14.95 12.49 -9.58
N GLU A 99 15.87 12.06 -10.42
CA GLU A 99 15.54 11.15 -11.50
C GLU A 99 15.26 9.76 -10.92
N VAL A 100 14.27 9.06 -11.46
CA VAL A 100 13.92 7.71 -11.00
C VAL A 100 14.14 6.73 -12.14
N ASP A 101 15.07 5.80 -11.96
CA ASP A 101 15.19 4.64 -12.82
C ASP A 101 14.46 3.45 -12.21
N VAL A 102 13.93 2.56 -13.06
CA VAL A 102 13.21 1.36 -12.62
C VAL A 102 14.02 0.13 -13.05
N ALA A 103 14.33 -0.72 -12.08
CA ALA A 103 14.99 -1.99 -12.30
C ALA A 103 14.10 -3.16 -11.87
N SER A 104 14.38 -4.34 -12.39
CA SER A 104 13.79 -5.58 -11.94
C SER A 104 14.81 -6.73 -12.00
N PRO A 105 14.60 -7.85 -11.31
CA PRO A 105 15.54 -8.97 -11.34
C PRO A 105 15.97 -9.40 -12.73
N LEU A 106 15.05 -9.49 -13.68
CA LEU A 106 15.34 -9.95 -15.05
C LEU A 106 15.49 -8.82 -16.07
N GLY A 107 15.07 -7.60 -15.74
CA GLY A 107 14.92 -6.52 -16.72
C GLY A 107 13.70 -6.71 -17.62
N GLY A 108 13.49 -5.75 -18.57
CA GLY A 108 12.37 -5.79 -19.51
C GLY A 108 11.05 -5.36 -18.88
N LYS A 109 9.91 -5.85 -19.42
CA LYS A 109 8.59 -5.44 -18.96
C LYS A 109 8.26 -6.06 -17.60
N ALA A 110 8.07 -5.21 -16.60
CA ALA A 110 7.64 -5.66 -15.27
C ALA A 110 6.13 -5.95 -15.23
N PRO A 111 5.72 -7.07 -14.60
CA PRO A 111 4.30 -7.36 -14.37
C PRO A 111 3.73 -6.43 -13.29
N VAL A 112 2.50 -5.94 -13.48
CA VAL A 112 1.86 -4.97 -12.60
C VAL A 112 0.52 -5.50 -12.06
N VAL A 113 0.24 -5.23 -10.79
CA VAL A 113 -1.07 -5.37 -10.18
C VAL A 113 -1.71 -3.98 -10.11
N ILE A 114 -2.93 -3.87 -10.62
CA ILE A 114 -3.72 -2.64 -10.62
C ILE A 114 -4.99 -2.89 -9.82
N ASP A 115 -5.06 -2.32 -8.62
CA ASP A 115 -6.29 -2.29 -7.83
C ASP A 115 -7.01 -0.96 -8.08
N GLY A 116 -8.04 -1.01 -8.92
CA GLY A 116 -8.76 0.19 -9.36
C GLY A 116 -9.52 0.93 -8.25
N ASP A 117 -9.78 0.28 -7.12
CA ASP A 117 -10.47 0.89 -5.97
C ASP A 117 -9.53 1.76 -5.13
N ASP A 118 -8.23 1.47 -5.17
CA ASP A 118 -7.21 2.22 -4.42
C ASP A 118 -6.56 3.34 -5.22
N MET A 119 -6.81 3.42 -6.52
CA MET A 119 -6.19 4.41 -7.40
C MET A 119 -6.72 5.84 -7.16
N GLY A 120 -5.80 6.79 -7.32
CA GLY A 120 -6.07 8.23 -7.29
C GLY A 120 -5.41 8.96 -8.47
N PRO A 121 -5.45 10.31 -8.48
CA PRO A 121 -4.93 11.10 -9.61
C PRO A 121 -3.46 10.81 -9.96
N PHE A 122 -2.61 10.58 -8.97
CA PHE A 122 -1.20 10.27 -9.19
C PHE A 122 -1.00 8.93 -9.90
N ASP A 123 -1.83 7.95 -9.58
CA ASP A 123 -1.74 6.61 -10.14
C ASP A 123 -2.18 6.60 -11.60
N TYR A 124 -3.25 7.32 -11.92
CA TYR A 124 -3.68 7.52 -13.30
C TYR A 124 -2.68 8.37 -14.11
N ALA A 125 -2.13 9.43 -13.51
CA ALA A 125 -1.09 10.22 -14.17
C ALA A 125 0.13 9.35 -14.52
N PHE A 126 0.51 8.39 -13.65
CA PHE A 126 1.59 7.45 -13.91
C PHE A 126 1.28 6.52 -15.09
N LEU A 127 0.04 6.02 -15.18
CA LEU A 127 -0.39 5.19 -16.33
C LEU A 127 -0.40 5.99 -17.64
N ASN A 128 -0.63 7.30 -17.57
CA ASN A 128 -0.69 8.20 -18.73
C ASN A 128 0.65 8.92 -19.01
N ASP A 129 1.69 8.67 -18.20
CA ASP A 129 3.04 9.26 -18.39
C ASP A 129 3.90 8.38 -19.31
N PRO A 130 4.20 8.79 -20.57
CA PRO A 130 5.00 7.99 -21.48
C PRO A 130 6.41 7.69 -20.97
N GLU A 131 7.01 8.61 -20.19
CA GLU A 131 8.34 8.39 -19.59
C GLU A 131 8.28 7.28 -18.54
N ALA A 132 7.34 7.36 -17.60
CA ALA A 132 7.16 6.35 -16.56
C ALA A 132 6.80 4.98 -17.17
N GLN A 133 5.89 4.96 -18.16
CA GLN A 133 5.49 3.72 -18.85
C GLN A 133 6.66 3.11 -19.65
N SER A 134 7.53 3.92 -20.24
CA SER A 134 8.74 3.42 -20.90
C SER A 134 9.67 2.74 -19.88
N LYS A 135 9.84 3.31 -18.67
CA LYS A 135 10.72 2.77 -17.63
C LYS A 135 10.21 1.42 -17.09
N VAL A 136 8.91 1.23 -16.90
CA VAL A 136 8.34 -0.05 -16.43
C VAL A 136 8.21 -1.09 -17.55
N SER A 137 8.12 -0.65 -18.79
CA SER A 137 8.11 -1.54 -19.95
C SER A 137 9.50 -2.04 -20.33
N ASN A 138 10.56 -1.32 -19.91
CA ASN A 138 11.96 -1.59 -20.21
C ASN A 138 12.81 -1.40 -18.95
N THR A 139 12.48 -2.14 -17.88
CA THR A 139 13.24 -2.05 -16.62
C THR A 139 14.69 -2.48 -16.84
N ILE A 140 15.60 -1.86 -16.10
CA ILE A 140 17.02 -2.24 -16.07
C ILE A 140 17.12 -3.60 -15.37
N SER A 141 17.87 -4.54 -15.95
CA SER A 141 18.18 -5.78 -15.24
C SER A 141 19.07 -5.48 -14.02
N ILE A 142 18.71 -6.00 -12.87
CA ILE A 142 19.39 -5.68 -11.59
C ILE A 142 20.91 -5.99 -11.64
N ASN A 143 21.33 -6.99 -12.38
CA ASN A 143 22.75 -7.36 -12.58
C ASN A 143 23.55 -6.31 -13.37
N SER A 144 22.87 -5.39 -14.09
CA SER A 144 23.48 -4.30 -14.84
C SER A 144 23.51 -2.98 -14.09
N VAL A 145 22.94 -2.94 -12.88
CA VAL A 145 22.88 -1.74 -12.06
C VAL A 145 24.23 -1.41 -11.46
N ILE A 146 24.69 -0.18 -11.67
CA ILE A 146 25.84 0.38 -10.99
C ILE A 146 25.34 1.10 -9.73
N ALA A 147 25.53 0.48 -8.57
CA ALA A 147 24.99 0.95 -7.30
C ALA A 147 25.42 2.38 -6.93
N ASP A 148 26.59 2.81 -7.38
CA ASP A 148 27.14 4.14 -7.09
C ASP A 148 26.46 5.28 -7.84
N ASP A 149 25.77 4.98 -8.94
CA ASP A 149 25.04 5.97 -9.73
C ASP A 149 23.77 6.51 -9.02
N TYR A 150 23.35 5.86 -7.92
CA TYR A 150 22.10 6.18 -7.22
C TYR A 150 22.35 6.63 -5.78
N GLU A 151 21.63 7.66 -5.36
CA GLU A 151 21.63 8.19 -3.99
C GLU A 151 20.85 7.30 -3.02
N ALA A 152 19.79 6.65 -3.51
CA ALA A 152 18.94 5.75 -2.74
C ALA A 152 18.38 4.61 -3.59
N ILE A 153 17.93 3.55 -2.92
CA ILE A 153 17.18 2.43 -3.54
C ILE A 153 15.83 2.27 -2.85
N PHE A 154 14.77 2.02 -3.61
CA PHE A 154 13.43 1.79 -3.12
C PHE A 154 12.84 0.50 -3.67
N PHE A 155 12.53 -0.46 -2.80
CA PHE A 155 11.91 -1.73 -3.16
C PHE A 155 10.39 -1.61 -3.08
N VAL A 156 9.76 -1.70 -4.24
CA VAL A 156 8.31 -1.69 -4.40
C VAL A 156 7.76 -3.05 -3.97
N GLY A 157 6.61 -3.05 -3.31
CA GLY A 157 5.96 -4.30 -2.96
C GLY A 157 5.12 -4.86 -4.10
N GLY A 158 4.08 -5.57 -3.72
CA GLY A 158 3.38 -6.52 -4.56
C GLY A 158 3.89 -7.93 -4.29
N LYS A 159 2.99 -8.91 -4.37
CA LYS A 159 3.26 -10.28 -3.92
C LYS A 159 4.37 -10.99 -4.72
N GLY A 160 4.62 -10.55 -5.96
CA GLY A 160 5.72 -11.07 -6.79
C GLY A 160 7.10 -10.92 -6.14
N ALA A 161 7.33 -9.84 -5.38
CA ALA A 161 8.57 -9.57 -4.66
C ALA A 161 8.99 -10.69 -3.69
N MET A 162 8.02 -11.46 -3.19
CA MET A 162 8.28 -12.59 -2.29
C MET A 162 9.03 -13.75 -2.96
N PHE A 163 9.01 -13.83 -4.29
CA PHE A 163 9.54 -14.95 -5.05
C PHE A 163 10.91 -14.66 -5.66
N ASP A 164 11.20 -13.43 -6.06
CA ASP A 164 12.40 -13.11 -6.83
C ASP A 164 13.36 -12.12 -6.15
N PHE A 165 12.98 -11.49 -5.01
CA PHE A 165 13.89 -10.62 -4.27
C PHE A 165 14.77 -11.36 -3.26
N PRO A 166 14.26 -12.31 -2.42
CA PRO A 166 14.98 -12.81 -1.24
C PRO A 166 16.32 -13.48 -1.54
N ASP A 167 16.41 -14.25 -2.62
CA ASP A 167 17.59 -15.04 -2.98
C ASP A 167 18.38 -14.45 -4.14
N ASN A 168 18.01 -13.25 -4.62
CA ASN A 168 18.70 -12.57 -5.69
C ASN A 168 20.06 -12.04 -5.20
N LYS A 169 21.13 -12.57 -5.77
CA LYS A 169 22.51 -12.27 -5.34
C LYS A 169 22.93 -10.82 -5.68
N ASP A 170 22.42 -10.25 -6.77
CA ASP A 170 22.73 -8.88 -7.16
C ASP A 170 22.05 -7.90 -6.22
N ILE A 171 20.76 -8.14 -5.85
CA ILE A 171 20.07 -7.36 -4.81
C ILE A 171 20.84 -7.42 -3.48
N GLN A 172 21.25 -8.62 -3.05
CA GLN A 172 22.02 -8.80 -1.81
C GLN A 172 23.33 -8.02 -1.83
N ALA A 173 24.06 -8.05 -2.97
CA ALA A 173 25.31 -7.33 -3.13
C ALA A 173 25.10 -5.80 -3.11
N ILE A 174 24.11 -5.29 -3.83
CA ILE A 174 23.73 -3.88 -3.83
C ILE A 174 23.40 -3.42 -2.40
N LEU A 175 22.57 -4.15 -1.67
CA LEU A 175 22.18 -3.82 -0.30
C LEU A 175 23.34 -3.85 0.68
N SER A 176 24.27 -4.80 0.54
CA SER A 176 25.50 -4.83 1.32
C SER A 176 26.35 -3.57 1.07
N ASN A 177 26.49 -3.15 -0.19
CA ASN A 177 27.21 -1.93 -0.57
C ASN A 177 26.52 -0.67 -0.03
N TYR A 178 25.19 -0.59 -0.13
CA TYR A 178 24.40 0.53 0.42
C TYR A 178 24.55 0.65 1.94
N GLN A 179 24.55 -0.48 2.63
CA GLN A 179 24.77 -0.49 4.08
C GLN A 179 26.17 0.00 4.45
N LYS A 180 27.23 -0.38 3.72
CA LYS A 180 28.59 0.12 3.92
C LYS A 180 28.73 1.62 3.67
N ALA A 181 28.12 2.08 2.57
CA ALA A 181 28.15 3.49 2.16
C ALA A 181 27.15 4.36 2.95
N ASN A 182 26.36 3.77 3.85
CA ASN A 182 25.25 4.40 4.56
C ASN A 182 24.25 5.12 3.63
N LYS A 183 24.05 4.59 2.40
CA LYS A 183 23.05 5.07 1.45
C LYS A 183 21.65 4.70 1.90
N VAL A 184 20.66 5.49 1.54
CA VAL A 184 19.26 5.30 1.94
C VAL A 184 18.64 4.08 1.24
N ILE A 185 17.99 3.23 2.03
CA ILE A 185 17.26 2.05 1.58
C ILE A 185 15.79 2.21 1.99
N GLY A 186 14.89 2.19 1.04
CA GLY A 186 13.44 2.19 1.24
C GLY A 186 12.81 0.86 0.82
N ALA A 187 11.72 0.47 1.49
CA ALA A 187 10.90 -0.66 1.07
C ALA A 187 9.47 -0.56 1.63
N VAL A 188 8.47 -1.07 0.91
CA VAL A 188 7.08 -1.01 1.35
C VAL A 188 6.36 -2.33 1.09
N CYS A 189 5.37 -2.66 1.94
CA CYS A 189 4.49 -3.82 1.78
C CYS A 189 5.29 -5.14 1.74
N HIS A 190 5.35 -5.82 0.58
CA HIS A 190 6.19 -7.00 0.36
C HIS A 190 7.63 -6.65 -0.08
N GLY A 191 7.92 -5.39 -0.43
CA GLY A 191 9.26 -4.92 -0.80
C GLY A 191 10.37 -5.28 0.20
N PRO A 192 10.14 -5.28 1.54
CA PRO A 192 11.13 -5.73 2.51
C PRO A 192 11.59 -7.18 2.35
N ALA A 193 10.96 -7.99 1.48
CA ALA A 193 11.49 -9.28 1.06
C ALA A 193 12.91 -9.19 0.45
N ALA A 194 13.27 -8.04 -0.14
CA ALA A 194 14.62 -7.77 -0.61
C ALA A 194 15.68 -7.74 0.51
N LEU A 195 15.27 -7.42 1.73
CA LEU A 195 16.18 -7.29 2.88
C LEU A 195 16.53 -8.64 3.53
N VAL A 196 15.70 -9.66 3.28
CA VAL A 196 15.95 -10.99 3.85
C VAL A 196 17.13 -11.67 3.15
N ASN A 197 17.80 -12.57 3.86
CA ASN A 197 18.97 -13.30 3.40
C ASN A 197 20.20 -12.42 3.02
N VAL A 198 20.17 -11.11 3.28
CA VAL A 198 21.32 -10.22 3.09
C VAL A 198 22.29 -10.39 4.26
N THR A 199 23.50 -10.84 3.95
CA THR A 199 24.58 -10.96 4.93
C THR A 199 25.61 -9.87 4.71
N LEU A 200 25.98 -9.16 5.78
CA LEU A 200 27.00 -8.13 5.77
C LEU A 200 28.41 -8.75 5.84
N ASP A 201 29.45 -7.97 5.56
CA ASP A 201 30.85 -8.43 5.58
C ASP A 201 31.31 -9.01 6.92
N ASN A 202 30.68 -8.59 8.02
CA ASN A 202 30.95 -9.12 9.35
C ASN A 202 30.21 -10.44 9.63
N GLY A 203 29.56 -11.03 8.63
CA GLY A 203 28.81 -12.29 8.72
C GLY A 203 27.42 -12.15 9.36
N ARG A 204 26.98 -10.94 9.75
CA ARG A 204 25.67 -10.72 10.40
C ARG A 204 24.60 -10.40 9.37
N PRO A 205 23.34 -10.79 9.64
CA PRO A 205 22.21 -10.36 8.82
C PRO A 205 22.06 -8.82 8.80
N LEU A 206 21.71 -8.24 7.64
CA LEU A 206 21.38 -6.82 7.53
C LEU A 206 20.26 -6.42 8.48
N LEU A 207 19.31 -7.31 8.68
CA LEU A 207 18.11 -7.09 9.51
C LEU A 207 18.36 -7.16 11.02
N GLU A 208 19.49 -7.68 11.45
CA GLU A 208 19.75 -7.91 12.87
C GLU A 208 19.65 -6.62 13.70
N ASN A 209 18.78 -6.65 14.71
CA ASN A 209 18.44 -5.52 15.58
C ASN A 209 17.85 -4.26 14.87
N ARG A 210 17.49 -4.38 13.59
CA ARG A 210 16.85 -3.27 12.85
C ARG A 210 15.35 -3.22 13.16
N LYS A 211 14.80 -2.00 13.24
CA LYS A 211 13.36 -1.78 13.33
C LYS A 211 12.77 -1.76 11.91
N VAL A 212 11.85 -2.67 11.63
CA VAL A 212 11.32 -2.88 10.27
C VAL A 212 9.79 -3.01 10.31
N SER A 213 9.12 -2.38 9.37
CA SER A 213 7.72 -2.64 9.03
C SER A 213 7.64 -3.31 7.66
N GLY A 214 6.63 -4.11 7.44
CA GLY A 214 6.32 -4.77 6.19
C GLY A 214 4.94 -5.40 6.27
N PHE A 215 4.49 -6.04 5.20
CA PHE A 215 3.18 -6.68 5.19
C PHE A 215 3.11 -7.74 6.29
N THR A 216 2.05 -7.67 7.11
CA THR A 216 1.95 -8.52 8.30
C THR A 216 1.34 -9.87 8.00
N ASN A 217 1.64 -10.88 8.82
CA ASN A 217 0.99 -12.19 8.72
C ASN A 217 -0.54 -12.08 8.82
N LYS A 218 -1.04 -11.15 9.66
CA LYS A 218 -2.48 -10.92 9.82
C LYS A 218 -3.12 -10.39 8.56
N GLU A 219 -2.47 -9.45 7.87
CA GLU A 219 -2.93 -8.92 6.58
C GLU A 219 -2.87 -9.98 5.50
N GLU A 220 -1.77 -10.75 5.43
CA GLU A 220 -1.59 -11.79 4.41
C GLU A 220 -2.62 -12.92 4.56
N LEU A 221 -2.74 -13.50 5.75
CA LEU A 221 -3.63 -14.63 6.02
C LEU A 221 -5.11 -14.26 5.98
N LEU A 222 -5.44 -12.98 6.15
CA LEU A 222 -6.81 -12.50 5.93
C LEU A 222 -7.18 -12.48 4.45
N LEU A 223 -6.25 -12.11 3.57
CA LEU A 223 -6.47 -12.05 2.11
C LEU A 223 -6.31 -13.43 1.46
N ILE A 224 -5.32 -14.20 1.91
CA ILE A 224 -4.93 -15.49 1.34
C ILE A 224 -4.77 -16.48 2.49
N SER A 225 -5.83 -17.18 2.82
CA SER A 225 -5.86 -18.10 3.97
C SER A 225 -4.86 -19.27 3.86
N ASP A 226 -4.43 -19.60 2.65
CA ASP A 226 -3.45 -20.63 2.31
C ASP A 226 -2.09 -20.05 1.90
N ALA A 227 -1.78 -18.82 2.32
CA ALA A 227 -0.54 -18.10 2.00
C ALA A 227 0.72 -18.90 2.37
N GLU A 228 0.72 -19.63 3.49
CA GLU A 228 1.84 -20.48 3.93
C GLU A 228 2.16 -21.63 2.95
N LEU A 229 1.21 -22.03 2.10
CA LEU A 229 1.41 -23.05 1.06
C LEU A 229 1.84 -22.44 -0.28
N ILE A 230 1.56 -21.16 -0.51
CA ILE A 230 1.83 -20.48 -1.77
C ILE A 230 3.17 -19.74 -1.72
N PHE A 231 3.41 -18.99 -0.66
CA PHE A 231 4.63 -18.20 -0.49
C PHE A 231 5.79 -19.06 0.05
N PRO A 232 7.04 -18.73 -0.28
CA PRO A 232 8.20 -19.43 0.27
C PRO A 232 8.33 -19.24 1.79
N PHE A 233 7.73 -18.20 2.34
CA PHE A 233 7.62 -17.87 3.77
C PHE A 233 6.61 -16.75 3.98
N LEU A 234 6.14 -16.57 5.21
CA LEU A 234 5.45 -15.35 5.60
C LEU A 234 6.48 -14.25 5.89
N LEU A 235 6.29 -13.05 5.31
CA LEU A 235 7.28 -11.97 5.36
C LEU A 235 7.64 -11.55 6.79
N GLN A 236 6.64 -11.33 7.64
CA GLN A 236 6.82 -10.93 9.04
C GLN A 236 7.66 -11.96 9.81
N ASP A 237 7.37 -13.24 9.62
CA ASP A 237 8.10 -14.34 10.29
C ASP A 237 9.56 -14.39 9.84
N LYS A 238 9.79 -14.30 8.53
CA LYS A 238 11.15 -14.33 7.97
C LYS A 238 12.01 -13.16 8.43
N ILE A 239 11.46 -11.95 8.42
CA ILE A 239 12.13 -10.74 8.91
C ILE A 239 12.46 -10.88 10.40
N THR A 240 11.51 -11.35 11.20
CA THR A 240 11.70 -11.58 12.64
C THR A 240 12.74 -12.65 12.93
N ALA A 241 12.70 -13.77 12.20
CA ALA A 241 13.67 -14.86 12.34
C ALA A 241 15.11 -14.42 12.02
N GLN A 242 15.29 -13.37 11.22
CA GLN A 242 16.60 -12.78 10.93
C GLN A 242 17.03 -11.69 11.92
N GLY A 243 16.34 -11.60 13.05
CA GLY A 243 16.72 -10.76 14.17
C GLY A 243 16.21 -9.33 14.12
N ALA A 244 15.31 -9.00 13.20
CA ALA A 244 14.68 -7.68 13.18
C ALA A 244 13.65 -7.52 14.32
N ARG A 245 13.50 -6.29 14.76
CA ARG A 245 12.39 -5.85 15.62
C ARG A 245 11.24 -5.44 14.72
N PHE A 246 10.36 -6.40 14.40
CA PHE A 246 9.20 -6.12 13.55
C PHE A 246 8.23 -5.16 14.26
N ASN A 247 7.85 -4.11 13.56
CA ASN A 247 7.03 -3.01 14.10
C ASN A 247 5.71 -2.94 13.32
N GLU A 248 4.73 -3.72 13.77
CA GLU A 248 3.41 -3.74 13.16
C GLU A 248 2.52 -2.59 13.63
N GLY A 249 1.67 -2.10 12.75
CA GLY A 249 0.54 -1.20 13.01
C GLY A 249 -0.80 -1.92 12.88
N ALA A 250 -1.88 -1.16 12.91
CA ALA A 250 -3.21 -1.68 12.62
C ALA A 250 -3.28 -2.18 11.16
N MET A 251 -4.09 -3.22 10.93
CA MET A 251 -4.25 -3.85 9.61
C MET A 251 -4.74 -2.84 8.57
N TYR A 252 -4.07 -2.85 7.41
CA TYR A 252 -4.41 -1.99 6.28
C TYR A 252 -4.45 -0.50 6.61
N LEU A 253 -3.60 -0.07 7.56
CA LEU A 253 -3.35 1.34 7.86
C LEU A 253 -1.87 1.65 7.76
N GLU A 254 -1.56 2.94 7.61
CA GLU A 254 -0.18 3.41 7.55
C GLU A 254 0.63 2.99 8.77
N LYS A 255 1.78 2.40 8.52
CA LYS A 255 2.82 2.16 9.51
C LYS A 255 4.19 2.23 8.89
N VAL A 256 4.99 3.17 9.31
CA VAL A 256 6.36 3.37 8.84
C VAL A 256 7.35 3.15 9.97
N SER A 257 8.43 2.45 9.68
CA SER A 257 9.61 2.34 10.53
C SER A 257 10.79 3.03 9.87
N TYR A 258 11.52 3.74 10.69
CA TYR A 258 12.79 4.33 10.36
C TYR A 258 13.87 3.83 11.34
N ASP A 259 14.97 3.34 10.81
CA ASP A 259 16.13 2.88 11.58
C ASP A 259 17.42 3.16 10.79
N LYS A 260 18.18 4.18 11.18
CA LYS A 260 19.38 4.67 10.49
C LYS A 260 19.06 5.03 9.02
N ASN A 261 19.68 4.32 8.07
CA ASN A 261 19.49 4.50 6.64
C ASN A 261 18.34 3.68 6.04
N LEU A 262 17.61 2.91 6.85
CA LEU A 262 16.53 2.03 6.42
C LEU A 262 15.17 2.64 6.74
N VAL A 263 14.30 2.78 5.74
CA VAL A 263 12.92 3.27 5.85
C VAL A 263 11.99 2.21 5.30
N THR A 264 11.07 1.69 6.11
CA THR A 264 10.17 0.63 5.68
C THR A 264 8.71 0.92 6.04
N GLY A 265 7.79 0.57 5.15
CA GLY A 265 6.35 0.72 5.30
C GLY A 265 5.62 -0.62 5.30
N GLN A 266 4.49 -0.70 6.02
CA GLN A 266 3.75 -1.95 6.21
C GLN A 266 2.95 -2.37 4.96
N ASN A 267 2.35 -1.42 4.25
CA ASN A 267 1.35 -1.67 3.21
C ASN A 267 1.27 -0.46 2.25
N PRO A 268 0.46 -0.50 1.18
CA PRO A 268 0.38 0.59 0.20
C PRO A 268 0.12 1.98 0.80
N TRP A 269 -0.67 2.07 1.87
CA TRP A 269 -0.98 3.35 2.54
C TRP A 269 0.24 3.98 3.24
N SER A 270 1.33 3.24 3.40
CA SER A 270 2.60 3.74 3.96
C SER A 270 3.49 4.41 2.90
N THR A 271 3.19 4.28 1.61
CA THR A 271 4.09 4.64 0.50
C THR A 271 4.47 6.12 0.51
N TRP A 272 3.50 7.01 0.69
CA TRP A 272 3.75 8.45 0.75
C TRP A 272 4.77 8.81 1.84
N THR A 273 4.51 8.35 3.05
CA THR A 273 5.36 8.63 4.22
C THR A 273 6.73 7.97 4.11
N VAL A 274 6.83 6.76 3.52
CA VAL A 274 8.13 6.12 3.23
C VAL A 274 8.94 6.98 2.27
N ALA A 275 8.38 7.36 1.13
CA ALA A 275 9.08 8.15 0.12
C ALA A 275 9.50 9.53 0.67
N GLU A 276 8.62 10.25 1.36
CA GLU A 276 8.95 11.53 2.00
C GLU A 276 10.00 11.39 3.10
N THR A 277 9.99 10.26 3.85
CA THR A 277 11.03 9.98 4.85
C THR A 277 12.38 9.70 4.19
N MET A 278 12.40 9.00 3.05
CA MET A 278 13.63 8.82 2.28
C MET A 278 14.23 10.15 1.83
N ILE A 279 13.40 11.10 1.35
CA ILE A 279 13.86 12.46 1.01
C ILE A 279 14.49 13.16 2.21
N LYS A 280 13.90 13.02 3.42
CA LYS A 280 14.49 13.55 4.67
C LYS A 280 15.84 12.92 4.99
N GLN A 281 15.97 11.60 4.78
CA GLN A 281 17.22 10.88 5.02
C GLN A 281 18.32 11.25 4.02
N LEU A 282 17.96 11.68 2.81
CA LEU A 282 18.86 12.25 1.82
C LEU A 282 19.27 13.71 2.15
N GLY A 283 18.85 14.24 3.30
CA GLY A 283 19.22 15.58 3.78
C GLY A 283 18.37 16.70 3.19
N HIS A 284 17.23 16.39 2.61
CA HIS A 284 16.35 17.39 2.00
C HIS A 284 15.01 17.52 2.74
N THR A 285 14.42 18.72 2.70
CA THR A 285 13.03 18.92 3.11
C THR A 285 12.12 18.45 1.97
N PRO A 286 11.21 17.51 2.20
CA PRO A 286 10.25 17.10 1.18
C PRO A 286 9.43 18.29 0.70
N LYS A 287 9.22 18.37 -0.61
CA LYS A 287 8.30 19.33 -1.20
C LYS A 287 6.92 19.14 -0.58
N TYR A 288 6.26 20.24 -0.22
CA TYR A 288 4.91 20.17 0.32
C TYR A 288 3.93 19.59 -0.71
N ARG A 289 3.14 18.65 -0.28
CA ARG A 289 2.07 17.99 -1.02
C ARG A 289 0.75 18.12 -0.25
N GLU A 290 -0.33 18.32 -0.97
CA GLU A 290 -1.63 18.18 -0.36
C GLU A 290 -1.89 16.72 0.03
N ILE A 291 -2.45 16.54 1.22
CA ILE A 291 -2.84 15.23 1.73
C ILE A 291 -4.07 14.75 0.97
N THR A 292 -4.02 13.54 0.46
CA THR A 292 -5.10 12.96 -0.34
C THR A 292 -6.32 12.61 0.51
N ASP A 293 -7.47 12.44 -0.13
CA ASP A 293 -8.70 11.97 0.52
C ASP A 293 -8.54 10.57 1.13
N GLU A 294 -7.69 9.74 0.52
CA GLU A 294 -7.31 8.42 1.02
C GLU A 294 -6.51 8.54 2.32
N GLU A 295 -5.46 9.37 2.36
CA GLU A 295 -4.67 9.60 3.57
C GLU A 295 -5.52 10.19 4.71
N ASN A 296 -6.49 11.06 4.37
CA ASN A 296 -7.47 11.55 5.33
C ASN A 296 -8.32 10.40 5.90
N ALA A 297 -8.76 9.46 5.06
CA ALA A 297 -9.51 8.29 5.51
C ALA A 297 -8.65 7.35 6.38
N VAL A 298 -7.38 7.12 6.01
CA VAL A 298 -6.41 6.36 6.83
C VAL A 298 -6.25 7.00 8.20
N SER A 299 -6.13 8.33 8.27
CA SER A 299 -6.03 9.08 9.53
C SER A 299 -7.28 8.91 10.39
N VAL A 300 -8.48 8.97 9.80
CA VAL A 300 -9.75 8.71 10.51
C VAL A 300 -9.78 7.28 11.07
N LEU A 301 -9.37 6.30 10.28
CA LEU A 301 -9.32 4.90 10.71
C LEU A 301 -8.27 4.68 11.81
N ALA A 302 -7.12 5.33 11.75
CA ALA A 302 -6.11 5.28 12.80
C ALA A 302 -6.60 5.88 14.13
N ILE A 303 -7.37 6.96 14.07
CA ILE A 303 -8.06 7.52 15.26
C ILE A 303 -9.12 6.55 15.78
N TYR A 304 -9.85 5.86 14.88
CA TYR A 304 -10.79 4.83 15.33
C TYR A 304 -10.08 3.70 16.10
N GLU A 305 -8.95 3.22 15.62
CA GLU A 305 -8.16 2.17 16.29
C GLU A 305 -7.67 2.58 17.68
N THR A 306 -7.25 3.82 17.82
CA THR A 306 -6.57 4.29 19.04
C THR A 306 -7.52 4.97 20.05
N GLN A 307 -8.57 5.65 19.57
CA GLN A 307 -9.43 6.50 20.38
C GLN A 307 -10.94 6.18 20.22
N GLY A 308 -11.28 5.28 19.30
CA GLY A 308 -12.63 4.76 19.11
C GLY A 308 -13.54 5.64 18.26
N PHE A 309 -14.77 5.16 18.11
CA PHE A 309 -15.78 5.67 17.18
C PHE A 309 -16.08 7.17 17.30
N GLN A 310 -16.21 7.69 18.51
CA GLN A 310 -16.60 9.10 18.69
C GLN A 310 -15.53 10.06 18.19
N LYS A 311 -14.26 9.77 18.47
CA LYS A 311 -13.13 10.57 18.02
C LYS A 311 -12.94 10.51 16.52
N ALA A 312 -13.07 9.34 15.89
CA ALA A 312 -13.09 9.19 14.45
C ALA A 312 -14.22 10.01 13.79
N LYS A 313 -15.40 10.01 14.36
CA LYS A 313 -16.55 10.80 13.90
C LYS A 313 -16.30 12.31 14.03
N GLU A 314 -15.71 12.77 15.15
CA GLU A 314 -15.32 14.17 15.34
C GLU A 314 -14.30 14.59 14.26
N MET A 315 -13.30 13.75 13.98
CA MET A 315 -12.29 13.99 12.96
C MET A 315 -12.91 14.12 11.55
N ILE A 316 -13.83 13.22 11.17
CA ILE A 316 -14.56 13.34 9.88
C ILE A 316 -15.28 14.70 9.81
N LYS A 317 -15.93 15.12 10.89
CA LYS A 317 -16.63 16.40 10.93
C LYS A 317 -15.69 17.58 10.72
N SER A 318 -14.58 17.62 11.47
CA SER A 318 -13.57 18.67 11.34
C SER A 318 -12.99 18.73 9.93
N MET A 319 -12.49 17.60 9.41
CA MET A 319 -11.92 17.54 8.06
C MET A 319 -12.91 18.00 6.99
N SER A 320 -14.12 17.43 6.98
CA SER A 320 -15.06 17.67 5.89
C SER A 320 -15.76 19.02 5.96
N MET A 321 -16.13 19.50 7.16
CA MET A 321 -16.98 20.68 7.32
C MET A 321 -16.20 21.96 7.66
N GLU A 322 -15.08 21.84 8.40
CA GLU A 322 -14.30 22.98 8.86
C GLU A 322 -13.08 23.22 7.96
N GLU A 323 -12.33 22.14 7.64
CA GLU A 323 -11.11 22.21 6.85
C GLU A 323 -11.34 22.01 5.34
N LYS A 324 -12.53 21.59 4.92
CA LYS A 324 -12.89 21.25 3.53
C LYS A 324 -11.97 20.20 2.90
N LYS A 325 -11.44 19.30 3.72
CA LYS A 325 -10.62 18.18 3.27
C LYS A 325 -11.50 16.96 2.98
N PRO A 326 -11.48 16.42 1.77
CA PRO A 326 -12.27 15.24 1.43
C PRO A 326 -11.76 14.00 2.19
N VAL A 327 -12.67 13.07 2.47
CA VAL A 327 -12.37 11.78 3.10
C VAL A 327 -12.87 10.66 2.18
N LYS A 328 -11.98 9.76 1.75
CA LYS A 328 -12.30 8.65 0.82
C LYS A 328 -13.23 7.65 1.51
N ARG A 329 -14.52 7.74 1.20
CA ARG A 329 -15.57 6.94 1.85
C ARG A 329 -15.47 5.46 1.53
N VAL A 330 -15.01 5.11 0.32
CA VAL A 330 -14.82 3.73 -0.08
C VAL A 330 -13.83 3.01 0.84
N LEU A 331 -12.74 3.67 1.25
CA LEU A 331 -11.76 3.08 2.16
C LEU A 331 -12.35 2.83 3.58
N ILE A 332 -13.18 3.74 4.10
CA ILE A 332 -13.87 3.49 5.38
C ILE A 332 -14.86 2.32 5.23
N ALA A 333 -15.58 2.25 4.10
CA ALA A 333 -16.51 1.17 3.83
C ALA A 333 -15.82 -0.20 3.68
N SER A 334 -14.66 -0.27 3.03
CA SER A 334 -13.87 -1.51 2.90
C SER A 334 -13.44 -2.06 4.26
N HIS A 335 -13.13 -1.20 5.24
CA HIS A 335 -12.86 -1.61 6.60
C HIS A 335 -14.06 -2.23 7.34
N SER A 336 -15.31 -2.03 6.85
CA SER A 336 -16.45 -2.81 7.34
C SER A 336 -16.36 -4.27 6.90
N ILE A 337 -15.89 -4.52 5.66
CA ILE A 337 -15.68 -5.88 5.13
C ILE A 337 -14.55 -6.57 5.93
N VAL A 338 -13.45 -5.86 6.19
CA VAL A 338 -12.38 -6.36 7.08
C VAL A 338 -12.96 -6.76 8.43
N GLY A 339 -13.87 -5.96 9.01
CA GLY A 339 -14.56 -6.29 10.26
C GLY A 339 -15.36 -7.59 10.18
N VAL A 340 -16.08 -7.83 9.06
CA VAL A 340 -16.81 -9.09 8.83
C VAL A 340 -15.86 -10.27 8.72
N MET A 341 -14.79 -10.15 7.91
CA MET A 341 -13.80 -11.22 7.71
C MET A 341 -13.11 -11.62 9.02
N ARG A 342 -12.95 -10.68 9.95
CA ARG A 342 -12.38 -10.91 11.28
C ARG A 342 -13.40 -11.33 12.35
N GLY A 343 -14.70 -11.38 12.01
CA GLY A 343 -15.78 -11.67 12.97
C GLY A 343 -16.05 -10.52 13.97
N GLU A 344 -15.60 -9.30 13.68
CA GLU A 344 -15.71 -8.12 14.55
C GLU A 344 -16.99 -7.34 14.25
N THR A 345 -18.13 -7.84 14.74
CA THR A 345 -19.46 -7.24 14.49
C THR A 345 -19.55 -5.76 14.88
N ARG A 346 -18.92 -5.37 15.99
CA ARG A 346 -18.88 -3.97 16.43
C ARG A 346 -18.15 -3.09 15.41
N ARG A 347 -16.98 -3.52 14.94
CA ARG A 347 -16.21 -2.81 13.92
C ARG A 347 -17.03 -2.65 12.64
N PHE A 348 -17.69 -3.71 12.16
CA PHE A 348 -18.57 -3.63 11.00
C PHE A 348 -19.61 -2.51 11.17
N ILE A 349 -20.37 -2.51 12.30
CA ILE A 349 -21.39 -1.51 12.57
C ILE A 349 -20.79 -0.10 12.63
N ASP A 350 -19.67 0.07 13.30
CA ASP A 350 -19.02 1.36 13.46
C ASP A 350 -18.51 1.90 12.10
N MET A 351 -17.92 1.07 11.25
CA MET A 351 -17.47 1.48 9.90
C MET A 351 -18.66 1.88 9.03
N VAL A 352 -19.75 1.13 9.01
CA VAL A 352 -20.97 1.48 8.29
C VAL A 352 -21.52 2.84 8.77
N ARG A 353 -21.52 3.11 10.07
CA ARG A 353 -21.96 4.38 10.65
C ARG A 353 -21.04 5.54 10.30
N LEU A 354 -19.70 5.32 10.32
CA LEU A 354 -18.72 6.33 9.93
C LEU A 354 -18.85 6.67 8.43
N THR A 355 -19.01 5.68 7.55
CA THR A 355 -19.23 5.88 6.11
C THR A 355 -20.50 6.69 5.87
N SER A 356 -21.61 6.33 6.53
CA SER A 356 -22.87 7.09 6.45
C SER A 356 -22.73 8.53 6.96
N PHE A 357 -21.96 8.73 8.03
CA PHE A 357 -21.69 10.05 8.57
C PHE A 357 -20.82 10.89 7.62
N ALA A 358 -19.77 10.31 7.05
CA ALA A 358 -18.91 10.97 6.06
C ALA A 358 -19.72 11.41 4.82
N LYS A 359 -20.67 10.56 4.34
CA LYS A 359 -21.59 10.95 3.26
C LYS A 359 -22.40 12.20 3.61
N LYS A 360 -22.93 12.28 4.83
CA LYS A 360 -23.72 13.44 5.30
C LYS A 360 -22.87 14.71 5.43
N CYS A 361 -21.58 14.58 5.76
CA CYS A 361 -20.68 15.72 5.84
C CYS A 361 -20.27 16.24 4.47
N ALA A 362 -20.07 15.36 3.50
CA ALA A 362 -19.69 15.70 2.12
C ALA A 362 -20.84 16.35 1.32
N SER A 363 -22.09 16.19 1.74
CA SER A 363 -23.28 16.77 1.09
C SER A 363 -23.68 18.13 1.64
N LYS A 364 -22.95 18.70 2.56
CA LYS A 364 -23.15 20.03 3.16
C LYS A 364 -22.06 21.01 2.74
#